data_e4b45e948c58d6e04d31431980788e33
#
_entry.id   e4b45e948c58d6e04d31431980788e33
#
_cell.length_a   1.000
_cell.length_b   1.000
_cell.length_c   1.000
_cell.angle_alpha   90.00
_cell.angle_beta   90.00
_cell.angle_gamma   90.00
#
_symmetry.space_group_name_H-M   'P 1'
#
loop_
_entity.id
_entity.type
_entity.pdbx_description
1 polymer ?
#
loop_
_entity_poly.entity_id
_entity_poly.type
_entity_poly.pdbx_seq_one_letter_code
_entity_poly.pdbx_strand_id
1 'polypeptide(L)'
;MIKTPSHNSGFTLIEAVVAMVIIGMTMVPVMLLISQSMIQLIKVKEINDRALAVKSALAIIESINPASSPTGSVTTGDTTLTWNSNIIVKPNKNVQIGAGLAGYSISFHNVEIDILRDDRSWFGFNLRKVGYKRINATG
;
A
#
# COMPACT_ATOMS: atom_id res chain seq x y z
N MET A 1 20.94 -39.94 -66.55
CA MET A 1 20.29 -40.06 -65.22
C MET A 1 21.38 -39.97 -64.16
N ILE A 2 21.61 -38.82 -63.60
CA ILE A 2 22.68 -38.57 -62.62
C ILE A 2 22.06 -38.77 -61.24
N LYS A 3 22.47 -39.80 -60.52
CA LYS A 3 21.99 -40.15 -59.19
C LYS A 3 22.82 -39.31 -58.17
N THR A 4 22.21 -38.34 -57.56
CA THR A 4 22.82 -37.55 -56.49
C THR A 4 22.96 -38.43 -55.25
N PRO A 5 24.16 -38.51 -54.62
CA PRO A 5 24.28 -39.28 -53.37
C PRO A 5 23.59 -38.51 -52.23
N SER A 6 22.68 -39.15 -51.56
CA SER A 6 22.09 -38.67 -50.32
C SER A 6 23.14 -38.76 -49.21
N HIS A 7 23.67 -37.62 -48.77
CA HIS A 7 24.55 -37.56 -47.60
C HIS A 7 23.62 -37.68 -46.36
N ASN A 8 23.54 -38.87 -45.81
CA ASN A 8 23.04 -39.10 -44.47
C ASN A 8 24.20 -38.76 -43.50
N SER A 9 24.30 -37.49 -43.11
CA SER A 9 25.16 -37.07 -42.03
C SER A 9 24.54 -37.51 -40.70
N GLY A 10 25.04 -38.57 -40.10
CA GLY A 10 24.71 -38.99 -38.75
C GLY A 10 25.20 -37.97 -37.73
N PHE A 11 24.40 -37.72 -36.69
CA PHE A 11 24.76 -36.84 -35.59
C PHE A 11 26.02 -37.34 -34.90
N THR A 12 27.04 -36.52 -34.77
CA THR A 12 28.29 -36.91 -34.12
C THR A 12 28.13 -36.82 -32.59
N LEU A 13 28.82 -37.72 -31.87
CA LEU A 13 28.77 -37.74 -30.40
C LEU A 13 29.21 -36.41 -29.78
N ILE A 14 30.17 -35.71 -30.42
CA ILE A 14 30.65 -34.41 -29.97
C ILE A 14 29.57 -33.31 -30.13
N GLU A 15 28.76 -33.36 -31.17
CA GLU A 15 27.68 -32.42 -31.43
C GLU A 15 26.58 -32.55 -30.37
N ALA A 16 26.28 -33.78 -29.94
CA ALA A 16 25.38 -34.04 -28.84
C ALA A 16 25.90 -33.49 -27.50
N VAL A 17 27.20 -33.66 -27.22
CA VAL A 17 27.82 -33.13 -26.01
C VAL A 17 27.80 -31.60 -26.00
N VAL A 18 28.17 -30.95 -27.12
CA VAL A 18 28.14 -29.48 -27.24
C VAL A 18 26.71 -28.94 -27.06
N ALA A 19 25.71 -29.59 -27.66
CA ALA A 19 24.33 -29.20 -27.49
C ALA A 19 23.89 -29.29 -26.02
N MET A 20 24.26 -30.34 -25.28
CA MET A 20 23.93 -30.48 -23.84
C MET A 20 24.59 -29.37 -23.00
N VAL A 21 25.84 -28.99 -23.31
CA VAL A 21 26.56 -27.92 -22.62
C VAL A 21 25.85 -26.57 -22.85
N ILE A 22 25.47 -26.28 -24.09
CA ILE A 22 24.76 -25.04 -24.42
C ILE A 22 23.41 -24.97 -23.72
N ILE A 23 22.62 -26.06 -23.73
CA ILE A 23 21.33 -26.14 -23.02
C ILE A 23 21.54 -25.93 -21.52
N GLY A 24 22.55 -26.60 -20.92
CA GLY A 24 22.85 -26.43 -19.50
C GLY A 24 23.22 -25.00 -19.13
N MET A 25 24.05 -24.34 -19.95
CA MET A 25 24.45 -22.94 -19.73
C MET A 25 23.28 -21.95 -19.85
N THR A 26 22.31 -22.22 -20.70
CA THR A 26 21.15 -21.34 -20.91
C THR A 26 20.03 -21.57 -19.89
N MET A 27 19.88 -22.78 -19.35
CA MET A 27 18.81 -23.12 -18.41
C MET A 27 18.92 -22.36 -17.07
N VAL A 28 20.12 -22.22 -16.53
CA VAL A 28 20.35 -21.56 -15.23
C VAL A 28 19.93 -20.09 -15.26
N PRO A 29 20.37 -19.23 -16.19
CA PRO A 29 19.94 -17.85 -16.24
C PRO A 29 18.44 -17.69 -16.50
N VAL A 30 17.81 -18.56 -17.29
CA VAL A 30 16.35 -18.53 -17.50
C VAL A 30 15.60 -18.82 -16.21
N MET A 31 16.02 -19.82 -15.42
CA MET A 31 15.43 -20.11 -14.11
C MET A 31 15.57 -18.94 -13.12
N LEU A 32 16.73 -18.28 -13.12
CA LEU A 32 16.97 -17.09 -12.29
C LEU A 32 16.04 -15.94 -12.67
N LEU A 33 15.83 -15.68 -13.96
CA LEU A 33 14.92 -14.64 -14.45
C LEU A 33 13.47 -14.92 -14.02
N ILE A 34 13.02 -16.17 -14.11
CA ILE A 34 11.67 -16.56 -13.67
C ILE A 34 11.52 -16.32 -12.16
N SER A 35 12.51 -16.76 -11.38
CA SER A 35 12.49 -16.56 -9.92
C SER A 35 12.47 -15.08 -9.53
N GLN A 36 13.27 -14.24 -10.16
CA GLN A 36 13.29 -12.80 -9.96
C GLN A 36 11.94 -12.15 -10.33
N SER A 37 11.34 -12.58 -11.44
CA SER A 37 10.03 -12.08 -11.87
C SER A 37 8.93 -12.41 -10.87
N MET A 38 8.95 -13.60 -10.28
CA MET A 38 8.00 -13.97 -9.23
C MET A 38 8.16 -13.13 -7.97
N ILE A 39 9.39 -12.87 -7.52
CA ILE A 39 9.66 -12.02 -6.35
C ILE A 39 9.16 -10.59 -6.60
N GLN A 40 9.37 -10.06 -7.80
CA GLN A 40 8.90 -8.73 -8.18
C GLN A 40 7.38 -8.66 -8.18
N LEU A 41 6.68 -9.66 -8.70
CA LEU A 41 5.22 -9.75 -8.68
C LEU A 41 4.65 -9.72 -7.26
N ILE A 42 5.25 -10.46 -6.33
CA ILE A 42 4.84 -10.46 -4.93
C ILE A 42 4.99 -9.07 -4.31
N LYS A 43 6.12 -8.39 -4.56
CA LYS A 43 6.36 -7.02 -4.08
C LYS A 43 5.37 -6.02 -4.65
N VAL A 44 5.09 -6.08 -5.94
CA VAL A 44 4.12 -5.20 -6.60
C VAL A 44 2.73 -5.41 -6.02
N LYS A 45 2.33 -6.67 -5.79
CA LYS A 45 1.05 -6.98 -5.15
C LYS A 45 0.98 -6.37 -3.75
N GLU A 46 2.00 -6.55 -2.92
CA GLU A 46 2.04 -5.99 -1.57
C GLU A 46 1.96 -4.46 -1.56
N ILE A 47 2.70 -3.78 -2.46
CA ILE A 47 2.64 -2.33 -2.60
C ILE A 47 1.23 -1.87 -3.01
N ASN A 48 0.60 -2.57 -3.94
CA ASN A 48 -0.75 -2.25 -4.39
C ASN A 48 -1.79 -2.45 -3.28
N ASP A 49 -1.69 -3.55 -2.53
CA ASP A 49 -2.55 -3.83 -1.38
C ASP A 49 -2.41 -2.73 -0.31
N ARG A 50 -1.20 -2.30 -0.01
CA ARG A 50 -0.94 -1.17 0.91
C ARG A 50 -1.51 0.14 0.39
N ALA A 51 -1.36 0.43 -0.90
CA ALA A 51 -1.89 1.65 -1.51
C ALA A 51 -3.43 1.70 -1.43
N LEU A 52 -4.11 0.57 -1.67
CA LEU A 52 -5.55 0.45 -1.52
C LEU A 52 -5.99 0.63 -0.07
N ALA A 53 -5.26 0.04 0.88
CA ALA A 53 -5.55 0.18 2.30
C ALA A 53 -5.38 1.63 2.77
N VAL A 54 -4.32 2.33 2.34
CA VAL A 54 -4.12 3.77 2.61
C VAL A 54 -5.26 4.60 2.04
N LYS A 55 -5.67 4.33 0.78
CA LYS A 55 -6.78 5.06 0.15
C LYS A 55 -8.09 4.87 0.92
N SER A 56 -8.39 3.67 1.34
CA SER A 56 -9.57 3.36 2.16
C SER A 56 -9.49 4.03 3.53
N ALA A 57 -8.33 3.98 4.18
CA ALA A 57 -8.09 4.64 5.46
C ALA A 57 -8.28 6.16 5.36
N LEU A 58 -7.74 6.80 4.32
CA LEU A 58 -7.91 8.23 4.09
C LEU A 58 -9.37 8.61 3.90
N ALA A 59 -10.14 7.83 3.14
CA ALA A 59 -11.56 8.08 2.94
C ALA A 59 -12.37 8.01 4.26
N ILE A 60 -12.05 7.06 5.13
CA ILE A 60 -12.67 6.94 6.46
C ILE A 60 -12.26 8.12 7.32
N ILE A 61 -10.96 8.41 7.42
CA ILE A 61 -10.45 9.50 8.27
C ILE A 61 -10.93 10.86 7.78
N GLU A 62 -11.10 11.05 6.46
CA GLU A 62 -11.64 12.30 5.91
C GLU A 62 -13.04 12.59 6.41
N SER A 63 -13.87 11.58 6.61
CA SER A 63 -15.21 11.72 7.13
C SER A 63 -15.29 12.00 8.65
N ILE A 64 -14.21 11.75 9.39
CA ILE A 64 -14.17 11.86 10.85
C ILE A 64 -13.70 13.26 11.27
N ASN A 65 -14.36 13.84 12.28
CA ASN A 65 -13.87 15.05 12.94
C ASN A 65 -13.04 14.66 14.17
N PRO A 66 -11.69 14.87 14.16
CA PRO A 66 -10.83 14.46 15.25
C PRO A 66 -11.09 15.17 16.57
N ALA A 67 -11.74 16.33 16.55
CA ALA A 67 -12.15 17.00 17.79
C ALA A 67 -13.36 16.36 18.48
N SER A 68 -14.19 15.63 17.73
CA SER A 68 -15.36 14.93 18.26
C SER A 68 -15.11 13.44 18.48
N SER A 69 -14.28 12.83 17.63
CA SER A 69 -13.93 11.41 17.68
C SER A 69 -12.40 11.26 17.65
N PRO A 70 -11.72 11.52 18.79
CA PRO A 70 -10.27 11.49 18.84
C PRO A 70 -9.68 10.10 18.66
N THR A 71 -10.42 9.07 19.01
CA THR A 71 -10.03 7.66 18.86
C THR A 71 -11.15 6.85 18.26
N GLY A 72 -10.82 5.78 17.58
CA GLY A 72 -11.81 4.84 17.06
C GLY A 72 -11.17 3.71 16.26
N SER A 73 -12.03 2.81 15.82
CA SER A 73 -11.65 1.69 14.96
C SER A 73 -12.80 1.35 14.01
N VAL A 74 -12.40 0.89 12.80
CA VAL A 74 -13.35 0.38 11.79
C VAL A 74 -12.75 -0.88 11.20
N THR A 75 -13.51 -1.96 11.22
CA THR A 75 -13.12 -3.25 10.63
C THR A 75 -13.85 -3.44 9.31
N THR A 76 -13.10 -3.77 8.27
CA THR A 76 -13.62 -4.08 6.94
C THR A 76 -12.94 -5.34 6.43
N GLY A 77 -13.69 -6.46 6.42
CA GLY A 77 -13.14 -7.77 6.06
C GLY A 77 -12.06 -8.23 7.06
N ASP A 78 -10.88 -8.51 6.56
CA ASP A 78 -9.68 -8.93 7.31
C ASP A 78 -8.83 -7.76 7.83
N THR A 79 -9.25 -6.54 7.53
CA THR A 79 -8.47 -5.33 7.82
C THR A 79 -9.19 -4.48 8.85
N THR A 80 -8.49 -4.13 9.92
CA THR A 80 -8.96 -3.21 10.96
C THR A 80 -8.12 -1.95 10.93
N LEU A 81 -8.80 -0.81 10.75
CA LEU A 81 -8.23 0.53 10.86
C LEU A 81 -8.46 1.04 12.27
N THR A 82 -7.40 1.47 12.95
CA THR A 82 -7.48 2.18 14.23
C THR A 82 -6.88 3.56 14.10
N TRP A 83 -7.44 4.53 14.80
CA TRP A 83 -6.87 5.88 14.82
C TRP A 83 -6.83 6.45 16.23
N ASN A 84 -5.79 7.24 16.48
CA ASN A 84 -5.61 8.02 17.69
C ASN A 84 -5.21 9.44 17.31
N SER A 85 -5.94 10.42 17.82
CA SER A 85 -5.77 11.82 17.48
C SER A 85 -5.26 12.61 18.68
N ASN A 86 -4.12 13.26 18.53
CA ASN A 86 -3.50 14.11 19.52
C ASN A 86 -3.52 15.59 19.06
N ILE A 87 -3.87 16.51 19.96
CA ILE A 87 -3.88 17.95 19.65
C ILE A 87 -2.45 18.46 19.58
N ILE A 88 -2.06 19.02 18.42
CA ILE A 88 -0.76 19.67 18.23
C ILE A 88 -0.85 21.15 18.61
N VAL A 89 -1.92 21.81 18.17
CA VAL A 89 -2.15 23.23 18.46
C VAL A 89 -3.49 23.36 19.18
N LYS A 90 -3.44 23.96 20.38
CA LYS A 90 -4.64 24.16 21.20
C LYS A 90 -5.65 25.04 20.46
N PRO A 91 -6.95 24.82 20.68
CA PRO A 91 -7.98 25.55 19.99
C PRO A 91 -7.89 27.05 20.28
N ASN A 92 -7.91 27.87 19.23
CA ASN A 92 -8.11 29.29 19.36
C ASN A 92 -9.60 29.59 19.49
N LYS A 93 -10.00 30.12 20.63
CA LYS A 93 -11.41 30.36 20.98
C LYS A 93 -12.11 31.46 20.17
N ASN A 94 -11.38 32.19 19.33
CA ASN A 94 -11.84 33.44 18.72
C ASN A 94 -12.00 33.40 17.21
N VAL A 95 -12.08 32.25 16.58
CA VAL A 95 -12.36 32.19 15.13
C VAL A 95 -13.86 32.23 14.91
N GLN A 96 -14.41 33.46 14.77
CA GLN A 96 -15.76 33.67 14.27
C GLN A 96 -15.74 33.51 12.76
N ILE A 97 -16.33 32.43 12.25
CA ILE A 97 -16.54 32.23 10.83
C ILE A 97 -18.00 32.56 10.54
N GLY A 98 -18.24 33.74 9.98
CA GLY A 98 -19.56 34.19 9.55
C GLY A 98 -20.27 35.13 10.54
N ALA A 99 -21.21 35.92 10.02
CA ALA A 99 -22.00 36.91 10.71
C ALA A 99 -23.14 36.31 11.56
N GLY A 100 -22.96 35.15 12.18
CA GLY A 100 -23.96 34.46 12.99
C GLY A 100 -23.45 34.12 14.39
N LEU A 101 -24.35 33.99 15.34
CA LEU A 101 -24.15 33.74 16.78
C LEU A 101 -23.50 32.36 17.12
N ALA A 102 -22.99 31.61 16.15
CA ALA A 102 -22.33 30.32 16.37
C ALA A 102 -20.84 30.43 16.08
N GLY A 103 -20.02 30.42 17.12
CA GLY A 103 -18.57 30.30 17.02
C GLY A 103 -18.13 28.85 16.85
N TYR A 104 -17.00 28.66 16.16
CA TYR A 104 -16.34 27.36 16.10
C TYR A 104 -14.95 27.48 16.75
N SER A 105 -14.60 26.47 17.53
CA SER A 105 -13.27 26.26 18.05
C SER A 105 -12.53 25.35 17.08
N ILE A 106 -11.40 25.82 16.55
CA ILE A 106 -10.59 25.08 15.58
C ILE A 106 -9.30 24.62 16.26
N SER A 107 -8.95 23.37 16.09
CA SER A 107 -7.73 22.75 16.60
C SER A 107 -7.02 21.96 15.52
N PHE A 108 -5.67 21.89 15.59
CA PHE A 108 -4.88 21.03 14.73
C PHE A 108 -4.52 19.74 15.47
N HIS A 109 -4.74 18.64 14.79
CA HIS A 109 -4.52 17.31 15.32
C HIS A 109 -3.50 16.54 14.50
N ASN A 110 -2.65 15.78 15.19
CA ASN A 110 -1.90 14.69 14.60
C ASN A 110 -2.72 13.42 14.79
N VAL A 111 -3.11 12.79 13.69
CA VAL A 111 -3.87 11.55 13.70
C VAL A 111 -2.90 10.43 13.34
N GLU A 112 -2.66 9.56 14.30
CA GLU A 112 -1.90 8.33 14.13
C GLU A 112 -2.87 7.23 13.70
N ILE A 113 -2.55 6.58 12.60
CA ILE A 113 -3.38 5.56 11.99
C ILE A 113 -2.57 4.28 11.93
N ASP A 114 -3.14 3.21 12.50
CA ASP A 114 -2.61 1.86 12.40
C ASP A 114 -3.58 0.98 11.63
N ILE A 115 -3.04 0.24 10.68
CA ILE A 115 -3.79 -0.73 9.89
C ILE A 115 -3.32 -2.12 10.29
N LEU A 116 -4.27 -2.89 10.81
CA LEU A 116 -4.07 -4.28 11.21
C LEU A 116 -4.64 -5.19 10.12
N ARG A 117 -3.98 -6.30 9.85
CA ARG A 117 -4.49 -7.40 9.04
C ARG A 117 -4.38 -8.69 9.86
N ASP A 118 -5.47 -9.44 9.95
CA ASP A 118 -5.56 -10.65 10.80
C ASP A 118 -5.11 -10.38 12.25
N ASP A 119 -5.56 -9.27 12.84
CA ASP A 119 -5.23 -8.79 14.19
C ASP A 119 -3.74 -8.51 14.44
N ARG A 120 -2.94 -8.41 13.36
CA ARG A 120 -1.52 -8.05 13.44
C ARG A 120 -1.29 -6.69 12.81
N SER A 121 -0.51 -5.83 13.48
CA SER A 121 -0.10 -4.55 12.88
C SER A 121 0.63 -4.82 11.57
N TRP A 122 0.10 -4.26 10.50
CA TRP A 122 0.64 -4.40 9.16
C TRP A 122 1.49 -3.18 8.78
N PHE A 123 0.93 -1.99 8.93
CA PHE A 123 1.65 -0.73 8.80
C PHE A 123 0.81 0.42 9.38
N GLY A 124 1.50 1.52 9.71
CA GLY A 124 0.86 2.74 10.19
C GLY A 124 1.41 3.97 9.48
N PHE A 125 0.67 5.07 9.57
CA PHE A 125 1.08 6.39 9.10
C PHE A 125 0.41 7.49 9.90
N ASN A 126 0.97 8.70 9.81
CA ASN A 126 0.45 9.86 10.51
C ASN A 126 -0.03 10.89 9.50
N LEU A 127 -1.11 11.58 9.85
CA LEU A 127 -1.57 12.74 9.09
C LEU A 127 -1.98 13.88 10.02
N ARG A 128 -1.93 15.09 9.49
CA ARG A 128 -2.40 16.28 10.19
C ARG A 128 -3.79 16.63 9.69
N LYS A 129 -4.72 16.83 10.64
CA LYS A 129 -6.09 17.17 10.34
C LYS A 129 -6.59 18.28 11.22
N VAL A 130 -7.47 19.10 10.66
CA VAL A 130 -8.20 20.13 11.40
C VAL A 130 -9.40 19.50 12.07
N GLY A 131 -9.52 19.70 13.38
CA GLY A 131 -10.71 19.39 14.15
C GLY A 131 -11.49 20.68 14.46
N TYR A 132 -12.80 20.59 14.47
CA TYR A 132 -13.67 21.70 14.81
C TYR A 132 -14.74 21.28 15.81
N LYS A 133 -15.09 22.19 16.72
CA LYS A 133 -16.17 22.01 17.68
C LYS A 133 -17.01 23.27 17.72
N ARG A 134 -18.32 23.13 17.62
CA ARG A 134 -19.25 24.25 17.76
C ARG A 134 -19.22 24.75 19.19
N ILE A 135 -19.04 26.04 19.37
CA ILE A 135 -19.15 26.73 20.66
C ILE A 135 -20.59 27.25 20.73
N ASN A 136 -21.39 26.67 21.61
CA ASN A 136 -22.68 27.30 21.94
C ASN A 136 -22.37 28.58 22.70
N ALA A 137 -22.85 29.72 22.22
CA ALA A 137 -22.88 30.94 22.97
C ALA A 137 -23.88 30.75 24.11
N THR A 138 -23.44 30.16 25.21
CA THR A 138 -24.14 30.23 26.46
C THR A 138 -23.70 31.53 27.10
N GLY A 139 -24.63 32.51 27.17
CA GLY A 139 -24.51 33.73 27.89
C GLY A 139 -24.24 33.52 29.37
#